data_1e901d9651cf321057af99eca9e07057
#
_entry.id   1e901d9651cf321057af99eca9e07057
#
_cell.length_a   1.000
_cell.length_b   1.000
_cell.length_c   1.000
_cell.angle_alpha   90.00
_cell.angle_beta   90.00
_cell.angle_gamma   90.00
#
_symmetry.space_group_name_H-M   'P 1'
#
loop_
_entity.id
_entity.type
_entity.pdbx_description
1 polymer ?
#
loop_
_entity_poly.entity_id
_entity_poly.type
_entity_poly.pdbx_seq_one_letter_code
_entity_poly.pdbx_strand_id
1 'polypeptide(L)'
;MKLLLPKAYISQAAADVRKATARVNLISMVIADHDETHELIAEIEAAALRGVTVTVSADVFTYGEVSGSFLPIKYYSKNAKLATHMAKKLRAAGVKFSWLGRARLTIFNGRTHSKWCVVDDTVYTFGGVNMYEKGVDNVDYMFRQVNKRLADRLVYEQGRITKAERTTTNYPSVAYELDDETVLIDGGIITQSVIYRRACELALEAKSVIFVSQYCPTGKLARILKRRDTKFYFNRPEMADTINAMVLRLNTLLSRIKTHYKRNVYLHAKFIIFTMEDGSKVAITGSHNFAYTGVLFGTREIALETKDPNVISQLESFYETYIA
;
A
#
# COMPACT_ATOMS: atom_id res chain seq x y z
N MET A 1 -4.72 -6.03 -16.32
CA MET A 1 -3.77 -6.19 -15.17
C MET A 1 -3.69 -7.64 -14.73
N LYS A 2 -2.60 -8.02 -13.98
CA LYS A 2 -2.42 -9.35 -13.38
C LYS A 2 -2.12 -9.21 -11.89
N LEU A 3 -2.90 -9.89 -11.05
CA LEU A 3 -2.66 -10.00 -9.62
C LEU A 3 -1.50 -10.95 -9.35
N LEU A 4 -0.55 -10.54 -8.53
CA LEU A 4 0.60 -11.33 -8.09
C LEU A 4 0.60 -11.42 -6.57
N LEU A 5 0.77 -12.62 -6.03
CA LEU A 5 1.03 -12.84 -4.62
C LEU A 5 2.40 -12.26 -4.23
N PRO A 6 2.67 -11.97 -2.95
CA PRO A 6 3.87 -11.23 -2.55
C PRO A 6 5.18 -11.83 -3.08
N LYS A 7 5.41 -13.13 -2.94
CA LYS A 7 6.64 -13.80 -3.43
C LYS A 7 6.75 -13.74 -4.96
N ALA A 8 5.63 -13.93 -5.68
CA ALA A 8 5.60 -13.81 -7.13
C ALA A 8 5.83 -12.36 -7.59
N TYR A 9 5.35 -11.37 -6.83
CA TYR A 9 5.65 -9.95 -7.08
C TYR A 9 7.16 -9.68 -6.97
N ILE A 10 7.81 -10.10 -5.87
CA ILE A 10 9.24 -9.88 -5.67
C ILE A 10 10.05 -10.48 -6.82
N SER A 11 9.83 -11.75 -7.13
CA SER A 11 10.58 -12.46 -8.17
C SER A 11 10.33 -11.89 -9.58
N GLN A 12 9.08 -11.57 -9.90
CA GLN A 12 8.75 -10.97 -11.20
C GLN A 12 9.30 -9.54 -11.34
N ALA A 13 9.24 -8.73 -10.27
CA ALA A 13 9.80 -7.39 -10.27
C ALA A 13 11.34 -7.45 -10.39
N ALA A 14 12.01 -8.38 -9.72
CA ALA A 14 13.45 -8.60 -9.87
C ALA A 14 13.82 -8.95 -11.32
N ALA A 15 13.06 -9.87 -11.94
CA ALA A 15 13.26 -10.26 -13.34
C ALA A 15 13.07 -9.08 -14.33
N ASP A 16 12.09 -8.20 -14.07
CA ASP A 16 11.87 -7.00 -14.88
C ASP A 16 12.98 -5.96 -14.64
N VAL A 17 13.40 -5.73 -13.38
CA VAL A 17 14.52 -4.81 -13.03
C VAL A 17 15.85 -5.26 -13.66
N ARG A 18 16.10 -6.58 -13.75
CA ARG A 18 17.28 -7.14 -14.44
C ARG A 18 17.36 -6.71 -15.90
N LYS A 19 16.20 -6.50 -16.54
CA LYS A 19 16.08 -6.12 -17.96
C LYS A 19 15.85 -4.62 -18.14
N ALA A 20 15.73 -3.85 -17.08
CA ALA A 20 15.46 -2.42 -17.13
C ALA A 20 16.55 -1.67 -17.90
N THR A 21 16.14 -0.74 -18.75
CA THR A 21 17.03 0.04 -19.61
C THR A 21 16.99 1.55 -19.33
N ALA A 22 15.89 2.07 -18.81
CA ALA A 22 15.70 3.49 -18.62
C ALA A 22 15.56 3.89 -17.14
N ARG A 23 14.63 3.28 -16.42
CA ARG A 23 14.30 3.70 -15.06
C ARG A 23 13.77 2.59 -14.16
N VAL A 24 14.08 2.72 -12.85
CA VAL A 24 13.44 1.96 -11.78
C VAL A 24 13.02 2.94 -10.68
N ASN A 25 11.72 2.97 -10.33
CA ASN A 25 11.19 3.84 -9.29
C ASN A 25 10.41 3.01 -8.26
N LEU A 26 10.96 2.86 -7.07
CA LEU A 26 10.34 2.13 -5.96
C LEU A 26 9.92 3.09 -4.85
N ILE A 27 8.69 2.94 -4.38
CA ILE A 27 8.22 3.52 -3.12
C ILE A 27 7.59 2.44 -2.26
N SER A 28 7.95 2.40 -0.98
CA SER A 28 7.41 1.47 0.00
C SER A 28 7.36 2.14 1.37
N MET A 29 6.37 1.78 2.20
CA MET A 29 6.37 2.23 3.58
C MET A 29 7.49 1.56 4.37
N VAL A 30 7.67 0.25 4.20
CA VAL A 30 8.71 -0.54 4.87
C VAL A 30 9.58 -1.22 3.83
N ILE A 31 10.91 -1.11 3.98
CA ILE A 31 11.89 -1.75 3.10
C ILE A 31 13.09 -2.24 3.93
N ALA A 32 13.46 -3.49 3.74
CA ALA A 32 14.68 -4.07 4.30
C ALA A 32 15.21 -5.16 3.36
N ASP A 33 16.51 -5.38 3.41
CA ASP A 33 17.19 -6.45 2.69
C ASP A 33 17.17 -7.72 3.55
N HIS A 34 16.07 -8.47 3.45
CA HIS A 34 15.87 -9.79 4.06
C HIS A 34 15.89 -10.85 2.97
N ASP A 35 15.98 -12.12 3.33
CA ASP A 35 16.06 -13.22 2.37
C ASP A 35 14.93 -13.18 1.33
N GLU A 36 13.70 -12.88 1.76
CA GLU A 36 12.51 -12.80 0.91
C GLU A 36 12.53 -11.63 -0.08
N THR A 37 13.32 -10.59 0.18
CA THR A 37 13.38 -9.36 -0.65
C THR A 37 14.73 -9.15 -1.30
N HIS A 38 15.73 -9.95 -0.93
CA HIS A 38 17.13 -9.81 -1.37
C HIS A 38 17.27 -9.80 -2.89
N GLU A 39 16.58 -10.70 -3.59
CA GLU A 39 16.65 -10.78 -5.06
C GLU A 39 16.31 -9.43 -5.70
N LEU A 40 15.20 -8.81 -5.30
CA LEU A 40 14.79 -7.52 -5.86
C LEU A 40 15.74 -6.38 -5.46
N ILE A 41 16.21 -6.36 -4.21
CA ILE A 41 17.15 -5.33 -3.73
C ILE A 41 18.50 -5.42 -4.48
N ALA A 42 19.00 -6.63 -4.69
CA ALA A 42 20.23 -6.87 -5.45
C ALA A 42 20.10 -6.44 -6.92
N GLU A 43 18.97 -6.73 -7.57
CA GLU A 43 18.73 -6.30 -8.95
C GLU A 43 18.57 -4.78 -9.08
N ILE A 44 17.98 -4.11 -8.08
CA ILE A 44 17.91 -2.64 -8.01
C ILE A 44 19.31 -2.02 -7.93
N GLU A 45 20.21 -2.61 -7.13
CA GLU A 45 21.61 -2.21 -7.06
C GLU A 45 22.31 -2.42 -8.40
N ALA A 46 22.18 -3.61 -8.97
CA ALA A 46 22.79 -3.96 -10.25
C ALA A 46 22.29 -3.08 -11.40
N ALA A 47 21.00 -2.71 -11.41
CA ALA A 47 20.43 -1.78 -12.39
C ALA A 47 21.11 -0.39 -12.31
N ALA A 48 21.31 0.14 -11.11
CA ALA A 48 22.01 1.41 -10.92
C ALA A 48 23.47 1.34 -11.40
N LEU A 49 24.16 0.25 -11.11
CA LEU A 49 25.54 0.02 -11.59
C LEU A 49 25.63 -0.11 -13.13
N ARG A 50 24.56 -0.58 -13.80
CA ARG A 50 24.45 -0.58 -15.27
C ARG A 50 24.12 0.79 -15.87
N GLY A 51 23.90 1.83 -15.05
CA GLY A 51 23.57 3.19 -15.50
C GLY A 51 22.06 3.46 -15.64
N VAL A 52 21.19 2.56 -15.22
CA VAL A 52 19.74 2.80 -15.17
C VAL A 52 19.45 3.86 -14.13
N THR A 53 18.51 4.79 -14.41
CA THR A 53 18.09 5.79 -13.44
C THR A 53 17.23 5.15 -12.34
N VAL A 54 17.81 4.97 -11.15
CA VAL A 54 17.13 4.31 -10.03
C VAL A 54 16.79 5.28 -8.92
N THR A 55 15.52 5.31 -8.51
CA THR A 55 15.00 6.10 -7.38
C THR A 55 14.26 5.21 -6.41
N VAL A 56 14.67 5.20 -5.15
CA VAL A 56 14.02 4.45 -4.06
C VAL A 56 13.62 5.41 -2.96
N SER A 57 12.36 5.34 -2.53
CA SER A 57 11.83 6.12 -1.42
C SER A 57 11.16 5.19 -0.41
N ALA A 58 11.54 5.31 0.87
CA ALA A 58 10.97 4.52 1.94
C ALA A 58 10.72 5.37 3.19
N ASP A 59 9.66 5.02 3.95
CA ASP A 59 9.37 5.75 5.18
C ASP A 59 10.30 5.31 6.32
N VAL A 60 10.70 6.25 7.19
CA VAL A 60 11.51 5.96 8.39
C VAL A 60 10.80 5.03 9.37
N PHE A 61 9.50 4.84 9.21
CA PHE A 61 8.73 3.83 9.94
C PHE A 61 9.30 2.42 9.77
N THR A 62 10.04 2.18 8.69
CA THR A 62 10.86 0.96 8.49
C THR A 62 11.63 0.57 9.74
N TYR A 63 12.30 1.51 10.39
CA TYR A 63 13.15 1.20 11.56
C TYR A 63 12.37 0.68 12.76
N GLY A 64 11.16 1.20 12.98
CA GLY A 64 10.24 0.69 14.00
C GLY A 64 9.68 -0.68 13.65
N GLU A 65 9.15 -0.82 12.44
CA GLU A 65 8.47 -2.04 11.98
C GLU A 65 9.41 -3.26 11.96
N VAL A 66 10.59 -3.13 11.34
CA VAL A 66 11.56 -4.24 11.30
C VAL A 66 12.16 -4.59 12.67
N SER A 67 12.02 -3.69 13.64
CA SER A 67 12.51 -3.88 15.02
C SER A 67 11.42 -4.37 15.97
N GLY A 68 10.17 -4.43 15.53
CA GLY A 68 9.01 -4.67 16.41
C GLY A 68 8.82 -3.55 17.45
N SER A 69 9.28 -2.32 17.16
CA SER A 69 9.25 -1.16 18.04
C SER A 69 8.41 -0.04 17.46
N PHE A 70 7.73 0.71 18.35
CA PHE A 70 6.99 1.90 17.95
C PHE A 70 7.90 3.08 17.52
N LEU A 71 9.07 3.19 18.10
CA LEU A 71 9.98 4.29 17.82
C LEU A 71 10.90 3.93 16.64
N PRO A 72 11.01 4.77 15.62
CA PRO A 72 11.85 4.53 14.45
C PRO A 72 13.34 4.82 14.75
N ILE A 73 13.91 4.08 15.71
CA ILE A 73 15.30 4.26 16.12
C ILE A 73 16.21 3.46 15.18
N LYS A 74 17.02 4.18 14.42
CA LYS A 74 17.87 3.69 13.34
C LYS A 74 18.82 2.54 13.68
N TYR A 75 19.31 2.47 14.92
CA TYR A 75 20.30 1.48 15.34
C TYR A 75 19.81 0.59 16.49
N TYR A 76 18.52 0.58 16.76
CA TYR A 76 17.96 -0.13 17.90
C TYR A 76 18.09 -1.66 17.79
N SER A 77 17.95 -2.23 16.60
CA SER A 77 17.99 -3.68 16.38
C SER A 77 18.93 -4.08 15.26
N LYS A 78 19.22 -5.39 15.16
CA LYS A 78 19.94 -5.98 14.02
C LYS A 78 19.26 -5.63 12.70
N ASN A 79 17.94 -5.77 12.61
CA ASN A 79 17.17 -5.49 11.40
C ASN A 79 17.16 -4.00 11.02
N ALA A 80 17.10 -3.08 12.00
CA ALA A 80 17.26 -1.65 11.73
C ALA A 80 18.65 -1.30 11.19
N LYS A 81 19.70 -2.01 11.67
CA LYS A 81 21.07 -1.90 11.12
C LYS A 81 21.13 -2.42 9.67
N LEU A 82 20.47 -3.54 9.36
CA LEU A 82 20.38 -4.08 8.00
C LEU A 82 19.71 -3.08 7.04
N ALA A 83 18.57 -2.50 7.42
CA ALA A 83 17.91 -1.46 6.61
C ALA A 83 18.82 -0.23 6.39
N THR A 84 19.60 0.16 7.41
CA THR A 84 20.58 1.25 7.27
C THR A 84 21.70 0.88 6.31
N HIS A 85 22.24 -0.35 6.42
CA HIS A 85 23.31 -0.85 5.55
C HIS A 85 22.85 -0.95 4.10
N MET A 86 21.67 -1.52 3.86
CA MET A 86 21.03 -1.56 2.54
C MET A 86 20.95 -0.16 1.92
N ALA A 87 20.43 0.84 2.66
CA ALA A 87 20.31 2.19 2.14
C ALA A 87 21.66 2.84 1.80
N LYS A 88 22.73 2.52 2.56
CA LYS A 88 24.08 2.97 2.26
C LYS A 88 24.62 2.29 0.99
N LYS A 89 24.44 0.98 0.88
CA LYS A 89 24.87 0.16 -0.26
C LYS A 89 24.22 0.64 -1.56
N LEU A 90 22.90 0.82 -1.55
CA LEU A 90 22.16 1.34 -2.70
C LEU A 90 22.65 2.74 -3.11
N ARG A 91 22.91 3.64 -2.16
CA ARG A 91 23.44 4.98 -2.48
C ARG A 91 24.85 4.90 -3.08
N ALA A 92 25.70 4.02 -2.57
CA ALA A 92 27.06 3.81 -3.12
C ALA A 92 27.02 3.31 -4.56
N ALA A 93 25.99 2.53 -4.94
CA ALA A 93 25.75 2.07 -6.31
C ALA A 93 25.11 3.14 -7.22
N GLY A 94 24.84 4.36 -6.73
CA GLY A 94 24.24 5.44 -7.52
C GLY A 94 22.71 5.57 -7.41
N VAL A 95 22.04 4.77 -6.57
CA VAL A 95 20.60 4.88 -6.35
C VAL A 95 20.26 6.18 -5.64
N LYS A 96 19.30 6.94 -6.15
CA LYS A 96 18.70 8.11 -5.48
C LYS A 96 17.79 7.66 -4.34
N PHE A 97 18.39 7.23 -3.21
CA PHE A 97 17.65 6.71 -2.07
C PHE A 97 17.26 7.82 -1.08
N SER A 98 15.96 7.91 -0.74
CA SER A 98 15.40 8.89 0.20
C SER A 98 14.61 8.21 1.31
N TRP A 99 14.92 8.57 2.58
CA TRP A 99 14.05 8.29 3.71
C TRP A 99 12.99 9.39 3.83
N LEU A 100 11.71 9.00 3.79
CA LEU A 100 10.54 9.87 3.97
C LEU A 100 10.15 9.96 5.46
N GLY A 101 9.40 10.98 5.84
CA GLY A 101 8.87 11.15 7.20
C GLY A 101 9.84 11.73 8.23
N ARG A 102 11.08 12.08 7.86
CA ARG A 102 12.11 12.61 8.79
C ARG A 102 11.84 14.02 9.26
N ALA A 103 11.29 14.86 8.39
CA ALA A 103 11.07 16.28 8.69
C ALA A 103 9.80 16.54 9.52
N ARG A 104 9.07 15.49 9.90
CA ARG A 104 7.79 15.60 10.60
C ARG A 104 7.98 15.31 12.09
N LEU A 105 7.56 16.26 12.92
CA LEU A 105 7.60 16.16 14.38
C LEU A 105 6.61 15.12 14.93
N THR A 106 5.56 14.77 14.15
CA THR A 106 4.56 13.79 14.57
C THR A 106 4.69 12.50 13.76
N ILE A 107 4.74 11.38 14.44
CA ILE A 107 4.89 10.04 13.87
C ILE A 107 3.73 9.68 12.92
N PHE A 108 2.60 10.33 13.06
CA PHE A 108 1.35 9.96 12.39
C PHE A 108 0.98 10.85 11.20
N ASN A 109 1.42 12.12 11.17
CA ASN A 109 0.96 13.07 10.19
C ASN A 109 1.72 12.97 8.86
N GLY A 110 0.96 12.83 7.76
CA GLY A 110 1.49 12.87 6.40
C GLY A 110 2.44 11.73 6.05
N ARG A 111 2.27 10.56 6.63
CA ARG A 111 3.04 9.36 6.28
C ARG A 111 2.76 8.92 4.86
N THR A 112 3.76 8.38 4.20
CA THR A 112 3.62 7.82 2.87
C THR A 112 3.35 6.32 2.98
N HIS A 113 2.11 5.95 2.72
CA HIS A 113 1.64 4.58 2.73
C HIS A 113 1.45 4.01 1.32
N SER A 114 1.59 4.86 0.30
CA SER A 114 1.59 4.45 -1.12
C SER A 114 2.70 3.46 -1.42
N LYS A 115 2.42 2.50 -2.29
CA LYS A 115 3.35 1.44 -2.69
C LYS A 115 3.29 1.22 -4.19
N TRP A 116 4.47 1.30 -4.84
CA TRP A 116 4.64 0.89 -6.24
C TRP A 116 6.09 0.57 -6.55
N CYS A 117 6.27 -0.22 -7.60
CA CYS A 117 7.53 -0.39 -8.30
C CYS A 117 7.26 -0.13 -9.79
N VAL A 118 7.94 0.86 -10.36
CA VAL A 118 7.92 1.15 -11.79
C VAL A 118 9.25 0.71 -12.38
N VAL A 119 9.19 -0.12 -13.41
CA VAL A 119 10.35 -0.61 -14.16
C VAL A 119 10.11 -0.30 -15.63
N ASP A 120 10.78 0.72 -16.18
CA ASP A 120 10.48 1.29 -17.49
C ASP A 120 8.99 1.66 -17.62
N ASP A 121 8.20 0.94 -18.43
CA ASP A 121 6.76 1.13 -18.58
C ASP A 121 5.93 0.06 -17.83
N THR A 122 6.60 -0.86 -17.13
CA THR A 122 5.93 -1.84 -16.27
C THR A 122 5.68 -1.27 -14.89
N VAL A 123 4.48 -1.48 -14.36
CA VAL A 123 4.03 -0.96 -13.06
C VAL A 123 3.55 -2.10 -12.17
N TYR A 124 4.00 -2.10 -10.93
CA TYR A 124 3.49 -2.92 -9.83
C TYR A 124 2.89 -1.98 -8.79
N THR A 125 1.57 -2.05 -8.57
CA THR A 125 0.86 -1.16 -7.63
C THR A 125 -0.52 -1.70 -7.26
N PHE A 126 -1.35 -0.89 -6.63
CA PHE A 126 -2.74 -1.17 -6.22
C PHE A 126 -2.92 -2.36 -5.28
N GLY A 127 -1.85 -2.71 -4.56
CA GLY A 127 -1.85 -3.68 -3.47
C GLY A 127 -1.16 -3.12 -2.23
N GLY A 128 -0.93 -3.97 -1.23
CA GLY A 128 -0.42 -3.58 0.08
C GLY A 128 1.00 -4.02 0.40
N VAL A 129 1.67 -4.81 -0.45
CA VAL A 129 2.92 -5.50 -0.11
C VAL A 129 4.02 -4.53 0.30
N ASN A 130 4.55 -4.73 1.50
CA ASN A 130 5.76 -4.08 2.00
C ASN A 130 6.99 -4.93 1.71
N MET A 131 8.14 -4.25 1.52
CA MET A 131 9.40 -4.83 1.07
C MET A 131 10.27 -5.30 2.25
N TYR A 132 9.78 -6.28 3.04
CA TYR A 132 10.51 -6.93 4.14
C TYR A 132 9.87 -8.28 4.45
N GLU A 133 10.54 -9.15 5.23
CA GLU A 133 10.16 -10.53 5.54
C GLU A 133 8.66 -10.68 5.85
N LYS A 134 8.16 -10.10 6.95
CA LYS A 134 6.75 -10.20 7.33
C LYS A 134 5.79 -9.61 6.29
N GLY A 135 6.23 -8.58 5.52
CA GLY A 135 5.43 -7.98 4.45
C GLY A 135 5.18 -8.94 3.29
N VAL A 136 6.13 -9.85 3.04
CA VAL A 136 6.03 -10.87 1.99
C VAL A 136 5.23 -12.09 2.45
N ASP A 137 5.20 -12.37 3.75
CA ASP A 137 4.47 -13.52 4.31
C ASP A 137 3.00 -13.23 4.62
N ASN A 138 2.56 -11.99 4.54
CA ASN A 138 1.17 -11.61 4.76
C ASN A 138 0.24 -12.07 3.63
N VAL A 139 -1.06 -12.21 3.95
CA VAL A 139 -2.11 -12.33 2.91
C VAL A 139 -2.25 -10.97 2.24
N ASP A 140 -1.61 -10.82 1.09
CA ASP A 140 -1.53 -9.58 0.33
C ASP A 140 -1.26 -9.85 -1.16
N TYR A 141 -1.25 -8.81 -1.98
CA TYR A 141 -0.96 -8.89 -3.41
C TYR A 141 -0.44 -7.55 -3.95
N MET A 142 0.08 -7.57 -5.19
CA MET A 142 0.30 -6.42 -6.05
C MET A 142 -0.26 -6.70 -7.44
N PHE A 143 -0.81 -5.69 -8.10
CA PHE A 143 -1.15 -5.78 -9.52
C PHE A 143 0.05 -5.37 -10.38
N ARG A 144 0.30 -6.14 -11.46
CA ARG A 144 1.28 -5.86 -12.51
C ARG A 144 0.57 -5.49 -13.80
N GLN A 145 1.02 -4.43 -14.45
CA GLN A 145 0.61 -4.07 -15.80
C GLN A 145 1.71 -3.35 -16.55
N VAL A 146 1.66 -3.37 -17.87
CA VAL A 146 2.48 -2.53 -18.74
C VAL A 146 1.61 -1.35 -19.17
N ASN A 147 1.92 -0.15 -18.68
CA ASN A 147 1.18 1.06 -18.99
C ASN A 147 2.09 2.28 -18.77
N LYS A 148 2.55 2.86 -19.89
CA LYS A 148 3.44 4.00 -19.87
C LYS A 148 2.83 5.24 -19.19
N ARG A 149 1.54 5.52 -19.43
CA ARG A 149 0.85 6.68 -18.83
C ARG A 149 0.81 6.57 -17.30
N LEU A 150 0.49 5.39 -16.79
CA LEU A 150 0.52 5.13 -15.35
C LEU A 150 1.94 5.19 -14.80
N ALA A 151 2.92 4.59 -15.48
CA ALA A 151 4.32 4.63 -15.08
C ALA A 151 4.82 6.07 -14.95
N ASP A 152 4.59 6.90 -15.96
CA ASP A 152 4.97 8.32 -15.96
C ASP A 152 4.25 9.09 -14.83
N ARG A 153 2.97 8.80 -14.58
CA ARG A 153 2.20 9.40 -13.50
C ARG A 153 2.79 9.04 -12.13
N LEU A 154 3.14 7.78 -11.88
CA LEU A 154 3.69 7.35 -10.59
C LEU A 154 5.09 7.92 -10.33
N VAL A 155 5.92 8.04 -11.36
CA VAL A 155 7.23 8.73 -11.27
C VAL A 155 7.03 10.21 -10.91
N TYR A 156 6.08 10.89 -11.54
CA TYR A 156 5.71 12.27 -11.19
C TYR A 156 5.22 12.38 -9.74
N GLU A 157 4.35 11.47 -9.29
CA GLU A 157 3.85 11.46 -7.90
C GLU A 157 4.97 11.20 -6.89
N GLN A 158 5.94 10.32 -7.19
CA GLN A 158 7.11 10.12 -6.32
C GLN A 158 7.92 11.42 -6.17
N GLY A 159 8.05 12.20 -7.24
CA GLY A 159 8.64 13.54 -7.21
C GLY A 159 7.86 14.52 -6.31
N ARG A 160 6.51 14.50 -6.38
CA ARG A 160 5.63 15.30 -5.51
C ARG A 160 5.79 14.92 -4.04
N ILE A 161 5.78 13.62 -3.73
CA ILE A 161 6.01 13.11 -2.37
C ILE A 161 7.36 13.59 -1.85
N THR A 162 8.43 13.42 -2.63
CA THR A 162 9.78 13.86 -2.23
C THR A 162 9.86 15.38 -2.00
N LYS A 163 9.19 16.19 -2.82
CA LYS A 163 9.09 17.63 -2.63
C LYS A 163 8.31 17.95 -1.35
N ALA A 164 7.16 17.33 -1.15
CA ALA A 164 6.32 17.52 0.05
C ALA A 164 7.07 17.16 1.35
N GLU A 165 7.91 16.13 1.32
CA GLU A 165 8.77 15.76 2.47
C GLU A 165 9.82 16.83 2.78
N ARG A 166 10.41 17.47 1.76
CA ARG A 166 11.39 18.55 1.95
C ARG A 166 10.77 19.85 2.47
N THR A 167 9.57 20.18 2.00
CA THR A 167 8.87 21.42 2.35
C THR A 167 7.90 21.26 3.52
N THR A 168 7.74 20.04 4.04
CA THR A 168 6.73 19.68 5.05
C THR A 168 5.28 20.02 4.64
N THR A 169 5.04 20.24 3.35
CA THR A 169 3.76 20.68 2.79
C THR A 169 3.08 19.54 2.05
N ASN A 170 1.90 19.14 2.50
CA ASN A 170 1.07 18.19 1.79
C ASN A 170 0.40 18.82 0.55
N TYR A 171 -0.14 18.00 -0.33
CA TYR A 171 -0.80 18.45 -1.56
C TYR A 171 -2.21 17.84 -1.68
N PRO A 172 -3.11 18.46 -2.45
CA PRO A 172 -4.48 17.99 -2.62
C PRO A 172 -4.54 16.59 -3.18
N SER A 173 -5.51 15.80 -2.67
CA SER A 173 -5.88 14.50 -3.22
C SER A 173 -6.48 14.66 -4.61
N VAL A 174 -6.26 13.70 -5.50
CA VAL A 174 -6.68 13.75 -6.90
C VAL A 174 -7.21 12.39 -7.37
N ALA A 175 -8.26 12.43 -8.20
CA ALA A 175 -8.67 11.33 -9.05
C ALA A 175 -8.07 11.56 -10.46
N TYR A 176 -7.42 10.55 -11.00
CA TYR A 176 -6.78 10.59 -12.30
C TYR A 176 -7.37 9.51 -13.20
N GLU A 177 -8.05 9.94 -14.27
CA GLU A 177 -8.65 9.04 -15.23
C GLU A 177 -7.57 8.35 -16.08
N LEU A 178 -7.61 7.04 -16.10
CA LEU A 178 -6.69 6.19 -16.85
C LEU A 178 -7.50 5.17 -17.64
N ASP A 179 -7.74 5.48 -18.93
CA ASP A 179 -8.60 4.71 -19.79
C ASP A 179 -10.01 4.54 -19.13
N ASP A 180 -10.49 3.32 -18.89
CA ASP A 180 -11.78 3.05 -18.24
C ASP A 180 -11.66 2.91 -16.70
N GLU A 181 -10.52 3.27 -16.12
CA GLU A 181 -10.24 3.14 -14.68
C GLU A 181 -9.89 4.50 -14.06
N THR A 182 -10.05 4.63 -12.75
CA THR A 182 -9.69 5.83 -12.02
C THR A 182 -8.62 5.55 -10.97
N VAL A 183 -7.47 6.18 -11.10
CA VAL A 183 -6.42 6.13 -10.07
C VAL A 183 -6.68 7.22 -9.05
N LEU A 184 -6.92 6.81 -7.80
CA LEU A 184 -7.17 7.68 -6.67
C LEU A 184 -5.88 7.88 -5.87
N ILE A 185 -5.47 9.12 -5.65
CA ILE A 185 -4.23 9.47 -4.95
C ILE A 185 -4.54 10.45 -3.83
N ASP A 186 -4.25 10.06 -2.59
CA ASP A 186 -4.33 10.95 -1.44
C ASP A 186 -2.99 11.68 -1.23
N GLY A 187 -3.06 13.00 -1.17
CA GLY A 187 -1.89 13.88 -1.09
C GLY A 187 -1.42 14.22 0.32
N GLY A 188 -2.08 13.66 1.35
CA GLY A 188 -1.67 13.81 2.74
C GLY A 188 -2.25 15.03 3.47
N ILE A 189 -3.15 15.80 2.86
CA ILE A 189 -3.87 16.86 3.58
C ILE A 189 -4.87 16.21 4.54
N ILE A 190 -4.83 16.65 5.80
CA ILE A 190 -5.71 16.19 6.88
C ILE A 190 -7.18 16.33 6.45
N THR A 191 -7.98 15.32 6.70
CA THR A 191 -9.41 15.20 6.34
C THR A 191 -9.72 15.16 4.85
N GLN A 192 -8.74 15.24 3.97
CA GLN A 192 -8.91 15.20 2.52
C GLN A 192 -8.42 13.85 1.94
N SER A 193 -9.30 12.86 1.90
CA SER A 193 -9.03 11.59 1.20
C SER A 193 -10.06 11.39 0.10
N VAL A 194 -9.60 11.35 -1.15
CA VAL A 194 -10.44 11.00 -2.29
C VAL A 194 -10.82 9.52 -2.25
N ILE A 195 -9.91 8.65 -1.80
CA ILE A 195 -10.14 7.21 -1.68
C ILE A 195 -11.27 6.92 -0.70
N TYR A 196 -11.19 7.49 0.51
CA TYR A 196 -12.21 7.29 1.54
C TYR A 196 -13.57 7.88 1.13
N ARG A 197 -13.56 9.04 0.48
CA ARG A 197 -14.79 9.67 -0.03
C ARG A 197 -15.46 8.78 -1.07
N ARG A 198 -14.72 8.30 -2.08
CA ARG A 198 -15.25 7.40 -3.13
C ARG A 198 -15.78 6.10 -2.54
N ALA A 199 -15.08 5.50 -1.58
CA ALA A 199 -15.57 4.33 -0.87
C ALA A 199 -16.92 4.59 -0.16
N CYS A 200 -17.11 5.78 0.45
CA CYS A 200 -18.38 6.17 1.05
C CYS A 200 -19.50 6.36 0.02
N GLU A 201 -19.20 6.98 -1.13
CA GLU A 201 -20.15 7.22 -2.22
C GLU A 201 -20.65 5.88 -2.80
N LEU A 202 -19.74 5.00 -3.21
CA LEU A 202 -20.09 3.68 -3.73
C LEU A 202 -20.83 2.81 -2.71
N ALA A 203 -20.45 2.87 -1.44
CA ALA A 203 -21.15 2.14 -0.38
C ALA A 203 -22.60 2.61 -0.16
N LEU A 204 -22.93 3.87 -0.46
CA LEU A 204 -24.31 4.38 -0.40
C LEU A 204 -25.19 3.82 -1.51
N GLU A 205 -24.62 3.50 -2.67
CA GLU A 205 -25.32 2.99 -3.85
C GLU A 205 -25.34 1.46 -3.91
N ALA A 206 -24.42 0.80 -3.20
CA ALA A 206 -24.26 -0.64 -3.25
C ALA A 206 -25.43 -1.39 -2.59
N LYS A 207 -25.86 -2.49 -3.23
CA LYS A 207 -26.76 -3.50 -2.66
C LYS A 207 -26.05 -4.37 -1.64
N SER A 208 -24.86 -4.89 -2.00
CA SER A 208 -24.03 -5.70 -1.11
C SER A 208 -22.56 -5.36 -1.25
N VAL A 209 -21.75 -5.66 -0.21
CA VAL A 209 -20.34 -5.27 -0.14
C VAL A 209 -19.48 -6.39 0.43
N ILE A 210 -18.34 -6.66 -0.19
CA ILE A 210 -17.24 -7.42 0.40
C ILE A 210 -16.18 -6.41 0.82
N PHE A 211 -15.95 -6.28 2.12
CA PHE A 211 -14.96 -5.39 2.71
C PHE A 211 -13.77 -6.20 3.22
N VAL A 212 -12.59 -5.94 2.67
CA VAL A 212 -11.33 -6.56 3.07
C VAL A 212 -10.32 -5.47 3.41
N SER A 213 -9.74 -5.53 4.61
CA SER A 213 -8.70 -4.60 5.02
C SER A 213 -7.89 -5.15 6.19
N GLN A 214 -6.73 -4.55 6.44
CA GLN A 214 -5.93 -4.81 7.64
C GLN A 214 -6.70 -4.46 8.92
N TYR A 215 -7.45 -3.35 8.91
CA TYR A 215 -8.18 -2.81 10.06
C TYR A 215 -9.69 -2.78 9.84
N CYS A 216 -10.43 -2.77 10.96
CA CYS A 216 -11.85 -2.51 10.97
C CYS A 216 -12.16 -1.12 10.39
N PRO A 217 -13.17 -0.95 9.51
CA PRO A 217 -13.56 0.35 9.03
C PRO A 217 -14.08 1.24 10.17
N THR A 218 -13.87 2.54 10.08
CA THR A 218 -14.31 3.53 11.07
C THR A 218 -14.98 4.74 10.43
N GLY A 219 -15.57 5.62 11.22
CA GLY A 219 -16.15 6.88 10.75
C GLY A 219 -17.42 6.70 9.90
N LYS A 220 -17.56 7.54 8.86
CA LYS A 220 -18.73 7.58 7.97
C LYS A 220 -18.90 6.25 7.21
N LEU A 221 -17.80 5.70 6.68
CA LEU A 221 -17.83 4.46 5.92
C LEU A 221 -18.38 3.29 6.76
N ALA A 222 -17.91 3.12 8.00
CA ALA A 222 -18.40 2.07 8.90
C ALA A 222 -19.93 2.19 9.13
N ARG A 223 -20.44 3.41 9.30
CA ARG A 223 -21.88 3.66 9.49
C ARG A 223 -22.71 3.28 8.27
N ILE A 224 -22.20 3.56 7.06
CA ILE A 224 -22.85 3.21 5.80
C ILE A 224 -22.84 1.68 5.62
N LEU A 225 -21.67 1.05 5.72
CA LEU A 225 -21.50 -0.39 5.51
C LEU A 225 -22.34 -1.24 6.47
N LYS A 226 -22.54 -0.80 7.72
CA LYS A 226 -23.44 -1.48 8.68
C LYS A 226 -24.92 -1.50 8.28
N ARG A 227 -25.32 -0.65 7.36
CA ARG A 227 -26.70 -0.57 6.85
C ARG A 227 -26.88 -1.29 5.51
N ARG A 228 -25.82 -1.92 5.01
CA ARG A 228 -25.77 -2.69 3.77
C ARG A 228 -25.56 -4.17 4.09
N ASP A 229 -25.85 -5.05 3.15
CA ASP A 229 -25.43 -6.44 3.23
C ASP A 229 -23.90 -6.50 3.04
N THR A 230 -23.15 -6.42 4.14
CA THR A 230 -21.68 -6.30 4.12
C THR A 230 -21.04 -7.46 4.84
N LYS A 231 -20.14 -8.16 4.12
CA LYS A 231 -19.23 -9.15 4.70
C LYS A 231 -17.91 -8.45 5.05
N PHE A 232 -17.53 -8.47 6.33
CA PHE A 232 -16.34 -7.79 6.84
C PHE A 232 -15.20 -8.76 7.12
N TYR A 233 -14.04 -8.52 6.52
CA TYR A 233 -12.81 -9.28 6.75
C TYR A 233 -11.67 -8.33 7.13
N PHE A 234 -11.22 -8.43 8.37
CA PHE A 234 -10.09 -7.69 8.92
C PHE A 234 -9.46 -8.49 10.06
N ASN A 235 -8.24 -8.15 10.46
CA ASN A 235 -7.54 -8.90 11.50
C ASN A 235 -8.24 -8.83 12.86
N ARG A 236 -8.12 -9.91 13.60
CA ARG A 236 -8.43 -9.93 15.04
C ARG A 236 -7.26 -9.32 15.82
N PRO A 237 -7.49 -8.65 16.97
CA PRO A 237 -6.42 -8.03 17.76
C PRO A 237 -5.28 -8.99 18.15
N GLU A 238 -5.60 -10.28 18.35
CA GLU A 238 -4.64 -11.30 18.75
C GLU A 238 -3.62 -11.66 17.66
N MET A 239 -3.89 -11.28 16.41
CA MET A 239 -3.02 -11.53 15.26
C MET A 239 -1.98 -10.43 15.03
N ALA A 240 -2.12 -9.31 15.73
CA ALA A 240 -1.31 -8.12 15.51
C ALA A 240 -0.30 -7.92 16.66
N ASP A 241 0.78 -7.19 16.38
CA ASP A 241 1.67 -6.69 17.42
C ASP A 241 0.95 -5.71 18.37
N THR A 242 1.58 -5.38 19.49
CA THR A 242 0.95 -4.61 20.58
C THR A 242 0.23 -3.33 20.12
N ILE A 243 0.81 -2.58 19.18
CA ILE A 243 0.25 -1.30 18.72
C ILE A 243 -0.90 -1.52 17.75
N ASN A 244 -0.69 -2.36 16.75
CA ASN A 244 -1.73 -2.71 15.80
C ASN A 244 -2.90 -3.40 16.49
N ALA A 245 -2.63 -4.24 17.51
CA ALA A 245 -3.66 -4.85 18.36
C ALA A 245 -4.50 -3.80 19.11
N MET A 246 -3.85 -2.78 19.67
CA MET A 246 -4.55 -1.67 20.34
C MET A 246 -5.42 -0.88 19.35
N VAL A 247 -4.92 -0.56 18.17
CA VAL A 247 -5.68 0.11 17.09
C VAL A 247 -6.87 -0.73 16.66
N LEU A 248 -6.68 -2.04 16.47
CA LEU A 248 -7.75 -2.96 16.12
C LEU A 248 -8.83 -3.04 17.20
N ARG A 249 -8.45 -3.14 18.48
CA ARG A 249 -9.39 -3.13 19.62
C ARG A 249 -10.21 -1.85 19.66
N LEU A 250 -9.54 -0.69 19.53
CA LEU A 250 -10.21 0.61 19.54
C LEU A 250 -11.18 0.76 18.36
N ASN A 251 -10.74 0.42 17.15
CA ASN A 251 -11.58 0.52 15.96
C ASN A 251 -12.78 -0.42 16.04
N THR A 252 -12.59 -1.65 16.52
CA THR A 252 -13.68 -2.63 16.71
C THR A 252 -14.67 -2.18 17.78
N LEU A 253 -14.17 -1.61 18.89
CA LEU A 253 -15.02 -1.05 19.95
C LEU A 253 -15.87 0.11 19.43
N LEU A 254 -15.26 1.05 18.73
CA LEU A 254 -15.95 2.24 18.18
C LEU A 254 -16.94 1.88 17.08
N SER A 255 -16.62 0.96 16.20
CA SER A 255 -17.48 0.55 15.09
C SER A 255 -18.53 -0.48 15.49
N ARG A 256 -18.24 -1.32 16.49
CA ARG A 256 -19.05 -2.50 16.90
C ARG A 256 -19.27 -3.45 15.71
N ILE A 257 -18.27 -3.60 14.85
CA ILE A 257 -18.28 -4.53 13.71
C ILE A 257 -17.43 -5.76 14.09
N LYS A 258 -17.93 -6.94 13.76
CA LYS A 258 -17.21 -8.22 13.92
C LYS A 258 -16.64 -8.64 12.58
N THR A 259 -15.44 -9.19 12.60
CA THR A 259 -14.79 -9.77 11.41
C THR A 259 -15.24 -11.21 11.16
N HIS A 260 -15.36 -11.57 9.89
CA HIS A 260 -15.53 -12.96 9.44
C HIS A 260 -14.17 -13.66 9.19
N TYR A 261 -13.05 -12.92 9.23
CA TYR A 261 -11.73 -13.45 8.98
C TYR A 261 -11.29 -14.41 10.10
N LYS A 262 -11.13 -15.69 9.76
CA LYS A 262 -10.82 -16.77 10.72
C LYS A 262 -9.43 -17.37 10.56
N ARG A 263 -8.71 -17.04 9.47
CA ARG A 263 -7.39 -17.62 9.20
C ARG A 263 -6.35 -17.09 10.20
N ASN A 264 -5.24 -17.82 10.34
CA ASN A 264 -4.17 -17.47 11.28
C ASN A 264 -2.99 -16.74 10.62
N VAL A 265 -3.07 -16.42 9.31
CA VAL A 265 -2.10 -15.59 8.60
C VAL A 265 -2.56 -14.13 8.63
N TYR A 266 -1.64 -13.20 8.84
CA TYR A 266 -1.98 -11.79 8.95
C TYR A 266 -2.50 -11.23 7.63
N LEU A 267 -3.70 -10.62 7.67
CA LEU A 267 -4.36 -10.01 6.51
C LEU A 267 -3.83 -8.61 6.30
N HIS A 268 -3.21 -8.38 5.14
CA HIS A 268 -2.71 -7.04 4.79
C HIS A 268 -3.24 -6.54 3.45
N ALA A 269 -3.98 -7.36 2.70
CA ALA A 269 -4.72 -6.94 1.50
C ALA A 269 -5.81 -5.90 1.84
N LYS A 270 -6.05 -4.97 0.94
CA LYS A 270 -7.01 -3.86 1.11
C LYS A 270 -7.79 -3.63 -0.16
N PHE A 271 -9.06 -4.05 -0.15
CA PHE A 271 -9.99 -3.79 -1.24
C PHE A 271 -11.44 -3.82 -0.76
N ILE A 272 -12.31 -3.19 -1.51
CA ILE A 272 -13.75 -3.27 -1.35
C ILE A 272 -14.36 -3.62 -2.70
N ILE A 273 -15.22 -4.62 -2.75
CA ILE A 273 -16.03 -4.93 -3.93
C ILE A 273 -17.47 -4.54 -3.61
N PHE A 274 -18.02 -3.64 -4.40
CA PHE A 274 -19.39 -3.16 -4.32
C PHE A 274 -20.21 -3.84 -5.42
N THR A 275 -21.29 -4.52 -5.06
CA THR A 275 -22.29 -5.00 -6.01
C THR A 275 -23.45 -4.02 -6.02
N MET A 276 -23.77 -3.45 -7.18
CA MET A 276 -24.82 -2.46 -7.34
C MET A 276 -26.20 -3.12 -7.47
N GLU A 277 -27.30 -2.32 -7.47
CA GLU A 277 -28.67 -2.83 -7.60
C GLU A 277 -28.92 -3.54 -8.92
N ASP A 278 -28.28 -3.09 -10.00
CA ASP A 278 -28.33 -3.70 -11.34
C ASP A 278 -27.46 -4.97 -11.51
N GLY A 279 -26.76 -5.36 -10.45
CA GLY A 279 -25.83 -6.49 -10.44
C GLY A 279 -24.43 -6.17 -10.97
N SER A 280 -24.17 -4.98 -11.47
CA SER A 280 -22.81 -4.55 -11.85
C SER A 280 -21.92 -4.46 -10.60
N LYS A 281 -20.60 -4.56 -10.81
CA LYS A 281 -19.63 -4.49 -9.73
C LYS A 281 -18.64 -3.36 -9.95
N VAL A 282 -18.26 -2.72 -8.84
CA VAL A 282 -17.16 -1.76 -8.78
C VAL A 282 -16.21 -2.17 -7.67
N ALA A 283 -14.90 -2.08 -7.90
CA ALA A 283 -13.93 -2.35 -6.85
C ALA A 283 -13.05 -1.13 -6.59
N ILE A 284 -12.67 -0.93 -5.31
CA ILE A 284 -11.55 -0.06 -4.93
C ILE A 284 -10.49 -0.96 -4.31
N THR A 285 -9.25 -0.92 -4.85
CA THR A 285 -8.11 -1.72 -4.38
C THR A 285 -6.86 -0.87 -4.27
N GLY A 286 -6.04 -1.07 -3.23
CA GLY A 286 -4.81 -0.27 -3.08
C GLY A 286 -4.18 -0.33 -1.71
N SER A 287 -3.51 0.77 -1.33
CA SER A 287 -2.78 0.86 -0.05
C SER A 287 -3.65 1.29 1.13
N HIS A 288 -4.80 1.92 0.89
CA HIS A 288 -5.63 2.57 1.90
C HIS A 288 -6.38 1.56 2.78
N ASN A 289 -6.30 1.70 4.10
CA ASN A 289 -6.94 0.80 5.07
C ASN A 289 -8.44 1.07 5.32
N PHE A 290 -9.05 2.03 4.64
CA PHE A 290 -10.46 2.43 4.79
C PHE A 290 -10.88 2.77 6.23
N ALA A 291 -9.90 3.08 7.09
CA ALA A 291 -10.11 3.58 8.43
C ALA A 291 -10.03 5.11 8.45
N TYR A 292 -10.97 5.77 9.13
CA TYR A 292 -11.03 7.24 9.18
C TYR A 292 -9.82 7.87 9.89
N THR A 293 -9.13 7.10 10.73
CA THR A 293 -7.88 7.52 11.37
C THR A 293 -6.79 7.89 10.35
N GLY A 294 -6.65 7.14 9.25
CA GLY A 294 -5.73 7.49 8.16
C GLY A 294 -6.07 8.84 7.50
N VAL A 295 -7.37 9.13 7.36
CA VAL A 295 -7.87 10.41 6.82
C VAL A 295 -7.56 11.55 7.78
N LEU A 296 -7.76 11.34 9.09
CA LEU A 296 -7.45 12.33 10.14
C LEU A 296 -5.95 12.64 10.24
N PHE A 297 -5.09 11.66 9.97
CA PHE A 297 -3.65 11.86 9.97
C PHE A 297 -3.09 12.31 8.62
N GLY A 298 -3.91 12.35 7.57
CA GLY A 298 -3.48 12.77 6.24
C GLY A 298 -2.39 11.87 5.67
N THR A 299 -2.61 10.54 5.65
CA THR A 299 -1.68 9.61 4.98
C THR A 299 -1.73 9.78 3.47
N ARG A 300 -0.57 9.60 2.80
CA ARG A 300 -0.49 9.54 1.33
C ARG A 300 -0.72 8.11 0.89
N GLU A 301 -1.75 7.92 0.10
CA GLU A 301 -2.23 6.60 -0.31
C GLU A 301 -2.45 6.56 -1.83
N ILE A 302 -2.53 5.36 -2.38
CA ILE A 302 -2.92 5.11 -3.76
C ILE A 302 -3.93 3.99 -3.82
N ALA A 303 -4.95 4.14 -4.67
CA ALA A 303 -5.91 3.10 -4.99
C ALA A 303 -6.36 3.18 -6.45
N LEU A 304 -6.91 2.08 -6.93
CA LEU A 304 -7.60 1.96 -8.20
C LEU A 304 -9.09 1.81 -7.92
N GLU A 305 -9.91 2.61 -8.56
CA GLU A 305 -11.34 2.36 -8.72
C GLU A 305 -11.56 1.77 -10.13
N THR A 306 -12.16 0.60 -10.21
CA THR A 306 -12.30 -0.14 -11.46
C THR A 306 -13.65 -0.85 -11.58
N LYS A 307 -14.13 -0.94 -12.80
CA LYS A 307 -15.27 -1.77 -13.24
C LYS A 307 -14.82 -2.92 -14.14
N ASP A 308 -13.51 -3.04 -14.41
CA ASP A 308 -12.97 -4.11 -15.24
C ASP A 308 -13.30 -5.49 -14.65
N PRO A 309 -14.11 -6.31 -15.33
CA PRO A 309 -14.52 -7.60 -14.80
C PRO A 309 -13.34 -8.56 -14.60
N ASN A 310 -12.26 -8.41 -15.35
CA ASN A 310 -11.06 -9.22 -15.19
C ASN A 310 -10.31 -8.88 -13.90
N VAL A 311 -10.19 -7.60 -13.53
CA VAL A 311 -9.60 -7.17 -12.27
C VAL A 311 -10.47 -7.61 -11.10
N ILE A 312 -11.79 -7.41 -11.19
CA ILE A 312 -12.75 -7.80 -10.15
C ILE A 312 -12.74 -9.32 -9.94
N SER A 313 -12.76 -10.11 -11.01
CA SER A 313 -12.68 -11.58 -10.94
C SER A 313 -11.41 -12.07 -10.24
N GLN A 314 -10.27 -11.43 -10.49
CA GLN A 314 -9.02 -11.76 -9.78
C GLN A 314 -9.10 -11.43 -8.29
N LEU A 315 -9.73 -10.32 -7.90
CA LEU A 315 -9.96 -9.97 -6.49
C LEU A 315 -10.94 -10.94 -5.82
N GLU A 316 -12.00 -11.36 -6.52
CA GLU A 316 -12.95 -12.37 -6.02
C GLU A 316 -12.26 -13.73 -5.82
N SER A 317 -11.48 -14.18 -6.79
CA SER A 317 -10.71 -15.42 -6.68
C SER A 317 -9.69 -15.36 -5.53
N PHE A 318 -9.00 -14.24 -5.35
CA PHE A 318 -8.11 -14.02 -4.22
C PHE A 318 -8.88 -14.05 -2.89
N TYR A 319 -10.04 -13.41 -2.83
CA TYR A 319 -10.91 -13.42 -1.65
C TYR A 319 -11.34 -14.85 -1.29
N GLU A 320 -11.86 -15.62 -2.24
CA GLU A 320 -12.32 -17.00 -2.02
C GLU A 320 -11.17 -17.91 -1.56
N THR A 321 -9.99 -17.77 -2.17
CA THR A 321 -8.86 -18.66 -1.90
C THR A 321 -8.15 -18.34 -0.57
N TYR A 322 -7.97 -17.06 -0.23
CA TYR A 322 -7.08 -16.64 0.85
C TYR A 322 -7.78 -15.99 2.03
N ILE A 323 -9.06 -15.60 1.93
CA ILE A 323 -9.73 -14.77 2.93
C ILE A 323 -10.99 -15.42 3.49
N ALA A 324 -11.90 -15.88 2.65
CA ALA A 324 -13.20 -16.47 3.01
C ALA A 324 -13.10 -17.77 3.82
#